data_7d8bd1ec23cfe7de00e424d5fe21cac9
#
_entry.id   7d8bd1ec23cfe7de00e424d5fe21cac9
#
_cell.length_a   1.000
_cell.length_b   1.000
_cell.length_c   1.000
_cell.angle_alpha   90.00
_cell.angle_beta   90.00
_cell.angle_gamma   90.00
#
_symmetry.space_group_name_H-M   'P 1'
#
loop_
_entity.id
_entity.type
_entity.pdbx_description
1 polymer ?
#
loop_
_entity_poly.entity_id
_entity_poly.type
_entity_poly.pdbx_seq_one_letter_code
_entity_poly.pdbx_strand_id
1 'polypeptide(L)'
;DYEGTIFALEVKEAEKLIAALPSEGATVAQLKAARDAVDALGFEGICKLNRTLVTKLNRLDQNSDNSVEALKITARSSAKKGSITVKWTVKGDASAADGYQVWKSTKQSKGYKKAITTTKKSYKNTKGLKKGTRYYYKVRAYKVVDGKKVYSDWSNKAYRVAK
;
A
#
# COMPACT_ATOMS: atom_id res chain seq x y z
N ASP A 1 9.97 43.44 -11.32
CA ASP A 1 10.84 42.85 -10.31
C ASP A 1 11.12 41.37 -10.66
N TYR A 2 12.38 41.04 -10.94
CA TYR A 2 12.81 39.72 -11.39
C TYR A 2 12.56 38.63 -10.34
N GLU A 3 12.81 38.91 -9.07
CA GLU A 3 12.58 37.99 -7.95
C GLU A 3 11.09 37.70 -7.75
N GLY A 4 10.25 38.71 -7.84
CA GLY A 4 8.79 38.54 -7.75
C GLY A 4 8.24 37.71 -8.90
N THR A 5 8.82 37.80 -10.09
CA THR A 5 8.43 37.01 -11.26
C THR A 5 8.82 35.54 -11.10
N ILE A 6 10.04 35.26 -10.63
CA ILE A 6 10.49 33.87 -10.34
C ILE A 6 9.59 33.23 -9.28
N PHE A 7 9.36 33.95 -8.21
CA PHE A 7 8.51 33.47 -7.11
C PHE A 7 7.07 33.16 -7.57
N ALA A 8 6.49 34.00 -8.44
CA ALA A 8 5.17 33.74 -9.01
C ALA A 8 5.15 32.50 -9.91
N LEU A 9 6.25 32.21 -10.62
CA LEU A 9 6.39 31.00 -11.44
C LEU A 9 6.50 29.75 -10.58
N GLU A 10 7.22 29.79 -9.47
CA GLU A 10 7.35 28.67 -8.52
C GLU A 10 6.00 28.34 -7.87
N VAL A 11 5.22 29.34 -7.47
CA VAL A 11 3.86 29.16 -6.96
C VAL A 11 2.97 28.48 -8.02
N LYS A 12 3.00 28.94 -9.27
CA LYS A 12 2.23 28.35 -10.37
C LYS A 12 2.65 26.90 -10.66
N GLU A 13 3.93 26.59 -10.57
CA GLU A 13 4.41 25.22 -10.79
C GLU A 13 3.95 24.26 -9.67
N ALA A 14 3.98 24.69 -8.42
CA ALA A 14 3.41 23.93 -7.31
C ALA A 14 1.90 23.71 -7.46
N GLU A 15 1.15 24.74 -7.86
CA GLU A 15 -0.28 24.65 -8.15
C GLU A 15 -0.58 23.65 -9.28
N LYS A 16 0.23 23.66 -10.34
CA LYS A 16 0.12 22.74 -11.46
C LYS A 16 0.33 21.29 -11.04
N LEU A 17 1.33 21.02 -10.19
CA LEU A 17 1.57 19.68 -9.64
C LEU A 17 0.39 19.18 -8.80
N ILE A 18 -0.18 20.04 -7.96
CA ILE A 18 -1.36 19.68 -7.15
C ILE A 18 -2.59 19.46 -8.04
N ALA A 19 -2.81 20.32 -9.03
CA ALA A 19 -3.93 20.21 -9.96
C ALA A 19 -3.87 18.91 -10.77
N ALA A 20 -2.67 18.45 -11.13
CA ALA A 20 -2.44 17.22 -11.88
C ALA A 20 -2.66 15.95 -11.04
N LEU A 21 -2.74 16.06 -9.70
CA LEU A 21 -3.05 14.92 -8.86
C LEU A 21 -4.48 14.41 -9.16
N PRO A 22 -4.69 13.08 -9.20
CA PRO A 22 -6.04 12.54 -9.33
C PRO A 22 -6.90 12.95 -8.13
N SER A 23 -8.22 12.92 -8.29
CA SER A 23 -9.17 13.28 -7.23
C SER A 23 -9.10 12.31 -6.05
N GLU A 24 -8.75 11.06 -6.31
CA GLU A 24 -8.56 9.98 -5.35
C GLU A 24 -7.45 9.05 -5.83
N GLY A 25 -6.82 8.33 -4.91
CA GLY A 25 -5.84 7.31 -5.26
C GLY A 25 -4.50 7.83 -5.78
N ALA A 26 -4.11 9.06 -5.43
CA ALA A 26 -2.77 9.56 -5.73
C ALA A 26 -1.70 8.65 -5.10
N THR A 27 -0.63 8.38 -5.84
CA THR A 27 0.49 7.58 -5.32
C THR A 27 1.31 8.38 -4.31
N VAL A 28 2.01 7.68 -3.42
CA VAL A 28 2.92 8.31 -2.45
C VAL A 28 3.98 9.18 -3.16
N ALA A 29 4.50 8.72 -4.31
CA ALA A 29 5.47 9.48 -5.09
C ALA A 29 4.89 10.78 -5.66
N GLN A 30 3.64 10.74 -6.18
CA GLN A 30 2.95 11.93 -6.68
C GLN A 30 2.67 12.94 -5.57
N LEU A 31 2.20 12.48 -4.41
CA LEU A 31 1.95 13.31 -3.24
C LEU A 31 3.24 13.93 -2.71
N LYS A 32 4.31 13.14 -2.64
CA LYS A 32 5.62 13.63 -2.22
C LYS A 32 6.13 14.74 -3.15
N ALA A 33 6.05 14.56 -4.46
CA ALA A 33 6.49 15.58 -5.42
C ALA A 33 5.71 16.90 -5.26
N ALA A 34 4.38 16.83 -5.10
CA ALA A 34 3.55 18.00 -4.86
C ALA A 34 3.86 18.66 -3.52
N ARG A 35 4.07 17.87 -2.47
CA ARG A 35 4.40 18.36 -1.13
C ARG A 35 5.78 19.02 -1.11
N ASP A 36 6.79 18.40 -1.69
CA ASP A 36 8.15 18.97 -1.79
C ASP A 36 8.14 20.31 -2.52
N ALA A 37 7.33 20.45 -3.59
CA ALA A 37 7.19 21.71 -4.30
C ALA A 37 6.54 22.82 -3.44
N VAL A 38 5.55 22.47 -2.64
CA VAL A 38 4.90 23.40 -1.69
C VAL A 38 5.87 23.82 -0.59
N ASP A 39 6.60 22.87 -0.01
CA ASP A 39 7.55 23.12 1.07
C ASP A 39 8.72 24.02 0.60
N ALA A 40 9.13 23.90 -0.66
CA ALA A 40 10.16 24.75 -1.26
C ALA A 40 9.76 26.24 -1.38
N LEU A 41 8.46 26.55 -1.38
CA LEU A 41 7.97 27.93 -1.48
C LEU A 41 8.19 28.76 -0.21
N GLY A 42 8.42 28.11 0.92
CA GLY A 42 8.46 28.78 2.22
C GLY A 42 7.09 29.37 2.63
N PHE A 43 7.05 30.07 3.76
CA PHE A 43 5.81 30.58 4.33
C PHE A 43 5.04 31.54 3.39
N GLU A 44 5.73 32.47 2.77
CA GLU A 44 5.10 33.45 1.86
C GLU A 44 4.47 32.79 0.62
N GLY A 45 5.16 31.82 0.03
CA GLY A 45 4.67 31.10 -1.12
C GLY A 45 3.44 30.26 -0.80
N ILE A 46 3.45 29.60 0.35
CA ILE A 46 2.31 28.80 0.82
C ILE A 46 1.05 29.69 1.00
N CYS A 47 1.20 30.90 1.53
CA CYS A 47 0.11 31.86 1.68
C CYS A 47 -0.49 32.32 0.33
N LYS A 48 0.26 32.26 -0.76
CA LYS A 48 -0.18 32.64 -2.10
C LYS A 48 -0.82 31.50 -2.89
N LEU A 49 -0.70 30.28 -2.41
CA LEU A 49 -1.31 29.12 -3.08
C LEU A 49 -2.84 29.18 -3.08
N ASN A 50 -3.43 28.66 -4.16
CA ASN A 50 -4.87 28.52 -4.25
C ASN A 50 -5.40 27.61 -3.13
N ARG A 51 -6.29 28.15 -2.29
CA ARG A 51 -6.83 27.45 -1.11
C ARG A 51 -7.51 26.12 -1.48
N THR A 52 -8.21 26.06 -2.61
CA THR A 52 -8.88 24.83 -3.08
C THR A 52 -7.86 23.74 -3.40
N LEU A 53 -6.72 24.10 -4.02
CA LEU A 53 -5.64 23.16 -4.31
C LEU A 53 -4.94 22.68 -3.04
N VAL A 54 -4.69 23.57 -2.07
CA VAL A 54 -4.13 23.20 -0.76
C VAL A 54 -5.06 22.23 -0.02
N THR A 55 -6.36 22.49 -0.05
CA THR A 55 -7.36 21.58 0.55
C THR A 55 -7.35 20.21 -0.14
N LYS A 56 -7.24 20.18 -1.48
CA LYS A 56 -7.10 18.94 -2.24
C LYS A 56 -5.86 18.14 -1.81
N LEU A 57 -4.70 18.80 -1.74
CA LEU A 57 -3.45 18.16 -1.34
C LEU A 57 -3.53 17.59 0.08
N ASN A 58 -4.03 18.37 1.04
CA ASN A 58 -4.18 17.93 2.43
C ASN A 58 -5.11 16.73 2.56
N ARG A 59 -6.23 16.71 1.81
CA ARG A 59 -7.15 15.56 1.79
C ARG A 59 -6.48 14.30 1.23
N LEU A 60 -5.72 14.44 0.16
CA LEU A 60 -4.99 13.33 -0.46
C LEU A 60 -3.87 12.81 0.46
N ASP A 61 -3.16 13.69 1.15
CA ASP A 61 -2.15 13.32 2.15
C ASP A 61 -2.75 12.51 3.31
N GLN A 62 -3.87 12.96 3.87
CA GLN A 62 -4.56 12.23 4.92
C GLN A 62 -5.03 10.84 4.44
N ASN A 63 -5.48 10.76 3.19
CA ASN A 63 -5.89 9.49 2.59
C ASN A 63 -4.71 8.59 2.22
N SER A 64 -3.52 9.13 2.02
CA SER A 64 -2.33 8.33 1.70
C SER A 64 -1.88 7.46 2.87
N ASP A 65 -1.99 7.96 4.10
CA ASP A 65 -1.70 7.18 5.31
C ASP A 65 -2.70 6.04 5.52
N ASN A 66 -3.89 6.16 4.94
CA ASN A 66 -4.95 5.15 4.94
C ASN A 66 -4.98 4.33 3.64
N SER A 67 -3.98 4.45 2.78
CA SER A 67 -3.91 3.68 1.54
C SER A 67 -3.49 2.23 1.79
N VAL A 68 -3.92 1.33 0.90
CA VAL A 68 -3.51 -0.08 0.99
C VAL A 68 -1.99 -0.25 0.84
N GLU A 69 -1.33 0.64 0.10
CA GLU A 69 0.13 0.63 -0.09
C GLU A 69 0.92 0.92 1.19
N ALA A 70 0.33 1.69 2.12
CA ALA A 70 0.94 2.00 3.41
C ALA A 70 0.85 0.84 4.43
N LEU A 71 0.03 -0.18 4.16
CA LEU A 71 -0.16 -1.31 5.07
C LEU A 71 1.09 -2.18 5.16
N LYS A 72 1.46 -2.56 6.37
CA LYS A 72 2.53 -3.52 6.66
C LYS A 72 1.91 -4.80 7.23
N ILE A 73 2.18 -5.92 6.59
CA ILE A 73 1.61 -7.22 6.96
C ILE A 73 2.69 -8.12 7.52
N THR A 74 2.42 -8.70 8.69
CA THR A 74 3.28 -9.71 9.32
C THR A 74 2.52 -11.03 9.39
N ALA A 75 3.04 -12.05 8.72
CA ALA A 75 2.44 -13.38 8.66
C ALA A 75 3.14 -14.35 9.61
N ARG A 76 2.36 -15.23 10.22
CA ARG A 76 2.81 -16.36 11.05
C ARG A 76 2.10 -17.62 10.59
N SER A 77 2.77 -18.76 10.72
CA SER A 77 2.22 -20.05 10.35
C SER A 77 2.32 -21.06 11.48
N SER A 78 1.36 -21.98 11.53
CA SER A 78 1.35 -23.14 12.42
C SER A 78 0.93 -24.37 11.64
N ALA A 79 1.45 -25.55 12.03
CA ALA A 79 1.10 -26.80 11.38
C ALA A 79 0.46 -27.77 12.37
N LYS A 80 -0.66 -28.37 11.96
CA LYS A 80 -1.30 -29.53 12.62
C LYS A 80 -1.36 -30.66 11.59
N LYS A 81 -1.64 -31.90 12.05
CA LYS A 81 -1.81 -33.04 11.16
C LYS A 81 -2.81 -32.71 10.03
N GLY A 82 -2.35 -32.80 8.80
CA GLY A 82 -3.17 -32.55 7.59
C GLY A 82 -3.50 -31.08 7.33
N SER A 83 -2.94 -30.11 8.06
CA SER A 83 -3.22 -28.70 7.81
C SER A 83 -2.07 -27.75 8.19
N ILE A 84 -1.96 -26.64 7.45
CA ILE A 84 -1.12 -25.49 7.81
C ILE A 84 -2.02 -24.27 7.89
N THR A 85 -1.98 -23.57 9.01
CA THR A 85 -2.74 -22.32 9.21
C THR A 85 -1.79 -21.14 9.14
N VAL A 86 -2.14 -20.16 8.33
CA VAL A 86 -1.44 -18.87 8.23
C VAL A 86 -2.34 -17.80 8.83
N LYS A 87 -1.80 -17.03 9.77
CA LYS A 87 -2.46 -15.85 10.35
C LYS A 87 -1.58 -14.65 10.12
N TRP A 88 -2.18 -13.50 9.94
CA TRP A 88 -1.43 -12.26 9.75
C TRP A 88 -2.03 -11.10 10.53
N THR A 89 -1.16 -10.17 10.85
CA THR A 89 -1.49 -8.89 11.45
C THR A 89 -1.20 -7.78 10.45
N VAL A 90 -1.97 -6.71 10.52
CA VAL A 90 -1.85 -5.55 9.66
C VAL A 90 -1.51 -4.34 10.53
N LYS A 91 -0.39 -3.68 10.23
CA LYS A 91 -0.04 -2.39 10.80
C LYS A 91 -0.50 -1.30 9.83
N GLY A 92 -1.26 -0.35 10.31
CA GLY A 92 -1.92 0.69 9.54
C GLY A 92 -3.45 0.53 9.58
N ASP A 93 -4.15 1.31 8.79
CA ASP A 93 -5.62 1.24 8.72
C ASP A 93 -6.07 0.06 7.85
N ALA A 94 -6.45 -1.04 8.51
CA ALA A 94 -6.92 -2.23 7.82
C ALA A 94 -8.19 -2.00 6.97
N SER A 95 -8.95 -0.93 7.21
CA SER A 95 -10.12 -0.56 6.41
C SER A 95 -9.75 -0.07 5.00
N ALA A 96 -8.49 0.31 4.77
CA ALA A 96 -7.97 0.64 3.46
C ALA A 96 -7.90 -0.56 2.49
N ALA A 97 -8.01 -1.78 3.00
CA ALA A 97 -7.97 -3.00 2.20
C ALA A 97 -9.37 -3.57 1.97
N ASP A 98 -9.67 -3.97 0.74
CA ASP A 98 -10.87 -4.75 0.41
C ASP A 98 -10.70 -6.22 0.79
N GLY A 99 -9.47 -6.70 0.85
CA GLY A 99 -9.16 -8.07 1.25
C GLY A 99 -7.67 -8.36 1.16
N TYR A 100 -7.36 -9.65 1.24
CA TYR A 100 -6.00 -10.17 1.26
C TYR A 100 -5.84 -11.30 0.26
N GLN A 101 -4.64 -11.43 -0.29
CA GLN A 101 -4.23 -12.57 -1.11
C GLN A 101 -3.14 -13.35 -0.39
N VAL A 102 -3.34 -14.65 -0.26
CA VAL A 102 -2.32 -15.58 0.26
C VAL A 102 -1.74 -16.36 -0.91
N TRP A 103 -0.42 -16.38 -1.01
CA TRP A 103 0.30 -17.12 -2.02
C TRP A 103 1.18 -18.17 -1.37
N LYS A 104 1.29 -19.33 -1.99
CA LYS A 104 1.99 -20.52 -1.49
C LYS A 104 3.04 -21.01 -2.48
N SER A 105 4.17 -21.50 -1.96
CA SER A 105 5.21 -22.19 -2.71
C SER A 105 5.87 -23.27 -1.86
N THR A 106 6.49 -24.23 -2.51
CA THR A 106 7.43 -25.20 -1.88
C THR A 106 8.86 -24.69 -1.90
N LYS A 107 9.12 -23.56 -2.56
CA LYS A 107 10.43 -22.93 -2.66
C LYS A 107 10.38 -21.53 -2.04
N GLN A 108 11.45 -21.14 -1.34
CA GLN A 108 11.50 -19.88 -0.61
C GLN A 108 11.41 -18.63 -1.50
N SER A 109 12.06 -18.66 -2.65
CA SER A 109 12.26 -17.46 -3.49
C SER A 109 11.44 -17.43 -4.77
N LYS A 110 10.83 -18.55 -5.18
CA LYS A 110 10.15 -18.66 -6.48
C LYS A 110 8.97 -19.64 -6.47
N GLY A 111 8.22 -19.68 -7.56
CA GLY A 111 7.16 -20.66 -7.76
C GLY A 111 5.90 -20.41 -6.92
N TYR A 112 5.70 -19.19 -6.44
CA TYR A 112 4.49 -18.83 -5.68
C TYR A 112 3.26 -18.83 -6.59
N LYS A 113 2.21 -19.48 -6.09
CA LYS A 113 0.89 -19.47 -6.73
C LYS A 113 -0.15 -18.98 -5.72
N LYS A 114 -1.14 -18.26 -6.21
CA LYS A 114 -2.23 -17.77 -5.37
C LYS A 114 -3.00 -18.95 -4.77
N ALA A 115 -3.04 -19.01 -3.44
CA ALA A 115 -3.77 -20.04 -2.70
C ALA A 115 -5.22 -19.62 -2.45
N ILE A 116 -5.45 -18.38 -2.01
CA ILE A 116 -6.78 -17.84 -1.71
C ILE A 116 -6.79 -16.31 -1.78
N THR A 117 -7.98 -15.77 -2.04
CA THR A 117 -8.34 -14.37 -1.77
C THR A 117 -9.39 -14.37 -0.67
N THR A 118 -9.20 -13.60 0.39
CA THR A 118 -10.07 -13.60 1.56
C THR A 118 -10.13 -12.22 2.22
N THR A 119 -11.24 -11.94 2.89
CA THR A 119 -11.37 -10.76 3.77
C THR A 119 -10.94 -11.04 5.21
N LYS A 120 -10.74 -12.30 5.56
CA LYS A 120 -10.28 -12.74 6.89
C LYS A 120 -8.77 -12.54 7.02
N LYS A 121 -8.28 -12.42 8.26
CA LYS A 121 -6.84 -12.34 8.59
C LYS A 121 -6.22 -13.71 8.91
N SER A 122 -6.83 -14.77 8.39
CA SER A 122 -6.35 -16.15 8.56
C SER A 122 -6.74 -17.01 7.38
N TYR A 123 -5.90 -18.00 7.10
CA TYR A 123 -6.14 -19.02 6.07
C TYR A 123 -5.67 -20.38 6.57
N LYS A 124 -6.55 -21.37 6.54
CA LYS A 124 -6.24 -22.76 6.85
C LYS A 124 -6.12 -23.55 5.55
N ASN A 125 -4.91 -24.00 5.24
CA ASN A 125 -4.65 -24.85 4.09
C ASN A 125 -4.79 -26.33 4.49
N THR A 126 -5.76 -27.02 3.89
CA THR A 126 -6.03 -28.46 4.15
C THR A 126 -5.86 -29.31 2.89
N LYS A 127 -5.59 -28.70 1.73
CA LYS A 127 -5.50 -29.40 0.45
C LYS A 127 -4.09 -29.29 -0.14
N GLY A 128 -3.67 -30.37 -0.82
CA GLY A 128 -2.41 -30.39 -1.55
C GLY A 128 -1.17 -30.26 -0.66
N LEU A 129 -1.24 -30.77 0.57
CA LEU A 129 -0.13 -30.83 1.50
C LEU A 129 0.49 -32.23 1.47
N LYS A 130 1.79 -32.30 1.16
CA LYS A 130 2.61 -33.52 1.28
C LYS A 130 3.28 -33.53 2.64
N LYS A 131 3.05 -34.55 3.48
CA LYS A 131 3.74 -34.74 4.75
C LYS A 131 5.26 -34.66 4.55
N GLY A 132 5.94 -33.96 5.45
CA GLY A 132 7.39 -33.75 5.39
C GLY A 132 7.85 -32.64 4.44
N THR A 133 6.96 -32.10 3.61
CA THR A 133 7.29 -31.02 2.67
C THR A 133 7.13 -29.67 3.34
N ARG A 134 8.09 -28.77 3.14
CA ARG A 134 8.04 -27.40 3.60
C ARG A 134 7.25 -26.52 2.63
N TYR A 135 6.30 -25.75 3.15
CA TYR A 135 5.52 -24.79 2.40
C TYR A 135 5.77 -23.38 2.92
N TYR A 136 5.96 -22.45 1.99
CA TYR A 136 6.14 -21.01 2.25
C TYR A 136 4.87 -20.28 1.86
N TYR A 137 4.48 -19.31 2.68
CA TYR A 137 3.32 -18.46 2.46
C TYR A 137 3.73 -17.00 2.55
N LYS A 138 3.18 -16.18 1.68
CA LYS A 138 3.25 -14.73 1.76
C LYS A 138 1.88 -14.14 1.53
N VAL A 139 1.62 -13.01 2.15
CA VAL A 139 0.33 -12.33 2.15
C VAL A 139 0.49 -10.90 1.71
N ARG A 140 -0.43 -10.39 0.95
CA ARG A 140 -0.57 -8.97 0.64
C ARG A 140 -2.02 -8.55 0.75
N ALA A 141 -2.25 -7.28 1.10
CA ALA A 141 -3.55 -6.65 1.02
C ALA A 141 -3.81 -6.12 -0.38
N TYR A 142 -5.07 -5.99 -0.76
CA TYR A 142 -5.47 -5.33 -2.01
C TYR A 142 -6.66 -4.42 -1.79
N LYS A 143 -6.78 -3.42 -2.65
CA LYS A 143 -7.96 -2.58 -2.81
C LYS A 143 -8.26 -2.42 -4.30
N VAL A 144 -9.53 -2.40 -4.65
CA VAL A 144 -9.96 -2.10 -6.02
C VAL A 144 -10.16 -0.60 -6.14
N VAL A 145 -9.38 0.02 -7.03
CA VAL A 145 -9.47 1.45 -7.36
C VAL A 145 -9.69 1.56 -8.87
N ASP A 146 -10.78 2.18 -9.28
CA ASP A 146 -11.15 2.32 -10.70
C ASP A 146 -11.10 1.00 -11.49
N GLY A 147 -11.63 -0.08 -10.90
CA GLY A 147 -11.65 -1.41 -11.49
C GLY A 147 -10.31 -2.15 -11.48
N LYS A 148 -9.23 -1.54 -10.99
CA LYS A 148 -7.90 -2.14 -10.90
C LYS A 148 -7.53 -2.44 -9.45
N LYS A 149 -6.83 -3.56 -9.23
CA LYS A 149 -6.33 -3.91 -7.91
C LYS A 149 -5.01 -3.20 -7.63
N VAL A 150 -4.97 -2.50 -6.50
CA VAL A 150 -3.76 -1.92 -5.91
C VAL A 150 -3.37 -2.78 -4.71
N TYR A 151 -2.09 -3.02 -4.50
CA TYR A 151 -1.59 -3.95 -3.50
C TYR A 151 -0.65 -3.29 -2.51
N SER A 152 -0.67 -3.80 -1.27
CA SER A 152 0.38 -3.55 -0.29
C SER A 152 1.66 -4.31 -0.67
N ASP A 153 2.76 -3.99 0.02
CA ASP A 153 3.94 -4.83 0.01
C ASP A 153 3.62 -6.24 0.52
N TRP A 154 4.41 -7.22 0.08
CA TRP A 154 4.32 -8.56 0.60
C TRP A 154 4.72 -8.62 2.07
N SER A 155 4.04 -9.48 2.83
CA SER A 155 4.45 -9.87 4.15
C SER A 155 5.80 -10.62 4.12
N ASN A 156 6.37 -10.85 5.30
CA ASN A 156 7.41 -11.86 5.47
C ASN A 156 6.93 -13.23 4.97
N LYS A 157 7.85 -14.08 4.59
CA LYS A 157 7.57 -15.46 4.19
C LYS A 157 7.43 -16.34 5.44
N ALA A 158 6.20 -16.69 5.78
CA ALA A 158 5.91 -17.66 6.84
C ALA A 158 6.03 -19.08 6.27
N TYR A 159 6.62 -19.99 6.99
CA TYR A 159 6.79 -21.37 6.53
C TYR A 159 6.52 -22.40 7.60
N ARG A 160 6.11 -23.60 7.19
CA ARG A 160 5.98 -24.79 8.03
C ARG A 160 6.16 -26.04 7.19
N VAL A 161 6.59 -27.09 7.85
CA VAL A 161 6.62 -28.45 7.31
C VAL A 161 5.25 -29.09 7.58
N ALA A 162 4.67 -29.68 6.55
CA ALA A 162 3.38 -30.38 6.69
C ALA A 162 3.55 -31.66 7.54
N LYS A 163 2.60 -31.87 8.48
CA LYS A 163 2.58 -32.99 9.42
C LYS A 163 1.58 -34.06 9.01
#